data_dc28e7622b89fcc510a623b46a7b2e2f
#
_entry.id   dc28e7622b89fcc510a623b46a7b2e2f
#
_cell.length_a   1.000
_cell.length_b   1.000
_cell.length_c   1.000
_cell.angle_alpha   90.00
_cell.angle_beta   90.00
_cell.angle_gamma   90.00
#
_symmetry.space_group_name_H-M   'P 1'
#
loop_
_entity.id
_entity.type
_entity.pdbx_description
1 polymer ?
#
loop_
_entity_poly.entity_id
_entity_poly.type
_entity_poly.pdbx_seq_one_letter_code
_entity_poly.pdbx_strand_id
1 'polypeptide(L)'
;MLSSIKKTVKSGIPTYAECGGLMVLAEVLKLNSGQSLEMTGVVPGMVEMTKRLQYFGYCKIDLPKSGEVRGHEFHYSRWTEESTHANLWDVTRHSTGSSRREGYRTANLHASYVHLYFPQAAPLIREVLHLLPS
;
A
#
# COMPACT_ATOMS: atom_id res chain seq x y z
N MET A 1 10.37 6.32 -17.09
CA MET A 1 10.16 5.37 -15.98
C MET A 1 8.72 5.40 -15.46
N LEU A 2 8.19 6.50 -14.91
CA LEU A 2 6.81 6.55 -14.37
C LEU A 2 5.74 6.17 -15.40
N SER A 3 5.85 6.65 -16.62
CA SER A 3 4.92 6.29 -17.71
C SER A 3 4.95 4.79 -18.05
N SER A 4 6.12 4.16 -17.99
CA SER A 4 6.24 2.71 -18.20
C SER A 4 5.57 1.93 -17.08
N ILE A 5 5.78 2.31 -15.81
CA ILE A 5 5.10 1.70 -14.65
C ILE A 5 3.59 1.84 -14.82
N LYS A 6 3.10 3.06 -15.09
CA LYS A 6 1.67 3.29 -15.32
C LYS A 6 1.09 2.39 -16.41
N LYS A 7 1.77 2.31 -17.54
CA LYS A 7 1.35 1.46 -18.67
C LYS A 7 1.30 -0.01 -18.26
N THR A 8 2.33 -0.49 -17.57
CA THR A 8 2.42 -1.87 -17.10
C THR A 8 1.28 -2.23 -16.16
N VAL A 9 1.02 -1.41 -15.14
CA VAL A 9 -0.08 -1.69 -14.21
C VAL A 9 -1.44 -1.63 -14.93
N LYS A 10 -1.64 -0.63 -15.77
CA LYS A 10 -2.91 -0.48 -16.54
C LYS A 10 -3.13 -1.57 -17.59
N SER A 11 -2.09 -2.27 -18.02
CA SER A 11 -2.22 -3.42 -18.92
C SER A 11 -2.67 -4.72 -18.24
N GLY A 12 -2.95 -4.67 -16.92
CA GLY A 12 -3.44 -5.82 -16.17
C GLY A 12 -2.35 -6.71 -15.57
N ILE A 13 -1.08 -6.32 -15.67
CA ILE A 13 0.02 -7.09 -15.07
C ILE A 13 -0.14 -7.06 -13.54
N PRO A 14 -0.15 -8.22 -12.86
CA PRO A 14 -0.23 -8.30 -11.42
C PRO A 14 0.86 -7.47 -10.75
N THR A 15 0.46 -6.59 -9.86
CA THR A 15 1.35 -5.61 -9.24
C THR A 15 1.15 -5.62 -7.72
N TYR A 16 2.25 -5.72 -7.00
CA TYR A 16 2.30 -5.60 -5.55
C TYR A 16 3.26 -4.47 -5.16
N ALA A 17 2.81 -3.54 -4.33
CA ALA A 17 3.58 -2.36 -3.93
C ALA A 17 3.50 -2.11 -2.43
N GLU A 18 4.65 -1.91 -1.78
CA GLU A 18 4.75 -1.55 -0.37
C GLU A 18 5.37 -0.18 -0.19
N CYS A 19 4.88 0.58 0.78
CA CYS A 19 5.41 1.85 1.28
C CYS A 19 5.75 2.84 0.14
N GLY A 20 7.02 3.01 -0.20
CA GLY A 20 7.46 3.84 -1.32
C GLY A 20 6.84 3.45 -2.67
N GLY A 21 6.49 2.17 -2.84
CA GLY A 21 5.77 1.69 -4.02
C GLY A 21 4.39 2.32 -4.14
N LEU A 22 3.63 2.43 -3.05
CA LEU A 22 2.36 3.14 -3.02
C LEU A 22 2.56 4.62 -3.40
N MET A 23 3.60 5.26 -2.86
CA MET A 23 3.93 6.65 -3.16
C MET A 23 4.20 6.87 -4.66
N VAL A 24 4.93 5.95 -5.30
CA VAL A 24 5.18 5.99 -6.75
C VAL A 24 3.89 5.81 -7.55
N LEU A 25 2.95 5.06 -7.03
CA LEU A 25 1.67 4.78 -7.72
C LEU A 25 0.61 5.86 -7.52
N ALA A 26 0.76 6.76 -6.55
CA ALA A 26 -0.15 7.90 -6.33
C ALA A 26 -0.19 8.86 -7.54
N GLU A 27 -1.12 9.81 -7.53
CA GLU A 27 -1.18 10.87 -8.55
C GLU A 27 -0.08 11.90 -8.35
N VAL A 28 0.13 12.32 -7.11
CA VAL A 28 1.08 13.38 -6.74
C VAL A 28 1.82 13.00 -5.47
N LEU A 29 3.12 13.29 -5.43
CA LEU A 29 3.93 13.29 -4.22
C LEU A 29 4.28 14.72 -3.83
N LYS A 30 3.78 15.18 -2.69
CA LYS A 30 4.08 16.49 -2.13
C LYS A 30 5.21 16.40 -1.11
N LEU A 31 6.30 17.09 -1.37
CA LEU A 31 7.48 17.12 -0.53
C LEU A 31 7.34 18.13 0.63
N ASN A 32 8.14 17.96 1.68
CA ASN A 32 8.21 18.90 2.81
C ASN A 32 8.65 20.32 2.40
N SER A 33 9.31 20.46 1.26
CA SER A 33 9.66 21.76 0.65
C SER A 33 8.47 22.50 0.08
N GLY A 34 7.31 21.86 -0.04
CA GLY A 34 6.12 22.36 -0.73
C GLY A 34 6.09 22.01 -2.22
N GLN A 35 7.16 21.47 -2.78
CA GLN A 35 7.20 21.01 -4.16
C GLN A 35 6.30 19.80 -4.34
N SER A 36 5.54 19.77 -5.44
CA SER A 36 4.72 18.64 -5.86
C SER A 36 5.32 17.98 -7.09
N LEU A 37 5.36 16.66 -7.09
CA LEU A 37 5.87 15.83 -8.17
C LEU A 37 4.74 14.98 -8.71
N GLU A 38 4.51 15.03 -10.03
CA GLU A 38 3.59 14.09 -10.67
C GLU A 38 4.16 12.67 -10.61
N MET A 39 3.33 11.75 -10.20
CA MET A 39 3.66 10.33 -10.08
C MET A 39 2.88 9.53 -11.14
N THR A 40 2.67 8.23 -10.94
CA THR A 40 2.03 7.42 -11.99
C THR A 40 0.52 7.66 -12.12
N GLY A 41 -0.16 8.09 -11.08
CA GLY A 41 -1.62 8.28 -11.06
C GLY A 41 -2.40 6.98 -11.24
N VAL A 42 -1.90 5.87 -10.72
CA VAL A 42 -2.62 4.58 -10.69
C VAL A 42 -3.44 4.46 -9.42
N VAL A 43 -2.89 4.89 -8.30
CA VAL A 43 -3.60 5.04 -7.02
C VAL A 43 -4.14 6.47 -6.95
N PRO A 44 -5.44 6.67 -6.66
CA PRO A 44 -6.03 7.99 -6.62
C PRO A 44 -5.45 8.85 -5.50
N GLY A 45 -5.40 10.16 -5.74
CA GLY A 45 -5.03 11.15 -4.75
C GLY A 45 -3.53 11.34 -4.57
N MET A 46 -3.20 12.06 -3.50
CA MET A 46 -1.87 12.56 -3.23
C MET A 46 -1.25 11.85 -2.03
N VAL A 47 0.06 11.67 -2.07
CA VAL A 47 0.87 11.37 -0.89
C VAL A 47 1.60 12.63 -0.46
N GLU A 48 1.43 13.00 0.80
CA GLU A 48 2.17 14.13 1.42
C GLU A 48 3.27 13.60 2.32
N MET A 49 4.50 14.10 2.11
CA MET A 49 5.58 13.91 3.08
C MET A 49 5.29 14.72 4.34
N THR A 50 5.62 14.18 5.50
CA THR A 50 5.36 14.80 6.80
C THR A 50 6.64 14.91 7.62
N LYS A 51 6.74 15.96 8.47
CA LYS A 51 7.86 16.13 9.38
C LYS A 51 7.80 15.18 10.58
N ARG A 52 6.63 14.61 10.86
CA ARG A 52 6.40 13.67 11.96
C ARG A 52 6.12 12.28 11.42
N LEU A 53 6.61 11.29 12.14
CA LEU A 53 6.31 9.90 11.90
C LEU A 53 4.78 9.69 12.00
N GLN A 54 4.16 9.14 10.96
CA GLN A 54 2.72 8.92 10.90
C GLN A 54 2.34 7.60 11.57
N TYR A 55 2.99 6.52 11.14
CA TYR A 55 2.82 5.21 11.72
C TYR A 55 4.17 4.58 11.99
N PHE A 56 4.25 3.87 13.11
CA PHE A 56 5.46 3.18 13.52
C PHE A 56 5.11 1.94 14.34
N GLY A 57 5.75 0.83 13.99
CA GLY A 57 5.74 -0.39 14.76
C GLY A 57 5.04 -1.55 14.08
N TYR A 58 4.94 -2.62 14.83
CA TYR A 58 4.32 -3.85 14.35
C TYR A 58 2.79 -3.72 14.26
N CYS A 59 2.26 -4.35 13.23
CA CYS A 59 0.84 -4.46 12.98
C CYS A 59 0.48 -5.87 12.51
N LYS A 60 -0.81 -6.12 12.45
CA LYS A 60 -1.37 -7.36 11.91
C LYS A 60 -2.50 -7.05 10.95
N ILE A 61 -2.66 -7.93 10.00
CA ILE A 61 -3.68 -7.90 8.98
C ILE A 61 -4.42 -9.22 9.03
N ASP A 62 -5.75 -9.16 9.09
CA ASP A 62 -6.58 -10.34 8.97
C ASP A 62 -6.98 -10.54 7.51
N LEU A 63 -6.55 -11.64 6.93
CA LEU A 63 -6.87 -12.03 5.56
C LEU A 63 -7.92 -13.14 5.55
N PRO A 64 -9.02 -13.01 4.77
CA PRO A 64 -10.12 -13.96 4.78
C PRO A 64 -9.72 -15.42 4.52
N LYS A 65 -8.69 -15.64 3.70
CA LYS A 65 -8.24 -16.99 3.33
C LYS A 65 -6.95 -17.44 4.01
N SER A 66 -6.10 -16.49 4.40
CA SER A 66 -4.72 -16.77 4.88
C SER A 66 -4.57 -16.56 6.38
N GLY A 67 -5.63 -16.11 7.06
CA GLY A 67 -5.58 -15.80 8.49
C GLY A 67 -4.78 -14.53 8.79
N GLU A 68 -4.23 -14.46 10.00
CA GLU A 68 -3.47 -13.30 10.46
C GLU A 68 -2.06 -13.28 9.85
N VAL A 69 -1.70 -12.17 9.25
CA VAL A 69 -0.35 -11.91 8.74
C VAL A 69 0.26 -10.72 9.48
N ARG A 70 1.51 -10.86 9.89
CA ARG A 70 2.27 -9.80 10.55
C ARG A 70 2.88 -8.86 9.54
N GLY A 71 2.97 -7.60 9.93
CA GLY A 71 3.66 -6.56 9.19
C GLY A 71 4.22 -5.49 10.11
N HIS A 72 4.82 -4.50 9.52
CA HIS A 72 5.21 -3.29 10.23
C HIS A 72 5.04 -2.07 9.34
N GLU A 73 4.92 -0.91 9.97
CA GLU A 73 4.88 0.38 9.29
C GLU A 73 5.97 1.29 9.84
N PHE A 74 6.58 2.05 8.96
CA PHE A 74 7.54 3.09 9.31
C PHE A 74 7.57 4.12 8.18
N HIS A 75 6.75 5.17 8.29
CA HIS A 75 6.70 6.18 7.22
C HIS A 75 6.42 7.59 7.72
N TYR A 76 7.05 8.55 7.07
CA TYR A 76 6.89 10.00 7.25
C TYR A 76 6.06 10.59 6.12
N SER A 77 4.97 9.91 5.78
CA SER A 77 4.07 10.33 4.73
C SER A 77 2.65 9.85 5.02
N ARG A 78 1.68 10.46 4.39
CA ARG A 78 0.28 10.04 4.46
C ARG A 78 -0.34 10.07 3.07
N TRP A 79 -1.18 9.10 2.79
CA TRP A 79 -2.04 9.11 1.63
C TRP A 79 -3.32 9.87 1.97
N THR A 80 -3.58 10.98 1.25
CA THR A 80 -4.68 11.89 1.58
C THR A 80 -6.05 11.27 1.38
N GLU A 81 -6.16 10.29 0.49
CA GLU A 81 -7.41 9.60 0.14
C GLU A 81 -7.64 8.30 0.92
N GLU A 82 -6.84 8.00 1.93
CA GLU A 82 -6.95 6.75 2.70
C GLU A 82 -8.36 6.57 3.28
N SER A 83 -8.95 7.61 3.84
CA SER A 83 -10.29 7.53 4.46
C SER A 83 -11.43 7.26 3.47
N THR A 84 -11.24 7.59 2.19
CA THR A 84 -12.27 7.48 1.15
C THR A 84 -12.03 6.34 0.17
N HIS A 85 -10.78 5.97 -0.06
CA HIS A 85 -10.40 5.01 -1.09
C HIS A 85 -9.71 3.74 -0.55
N ALA A 86 -9.34 3.70 0.73
CA ALA A 86 -8.75 2.49 1.30
C ALA A 86 -9.74 1.31 1.24
N ASN A 87 -9.35 0.26 0.55
CA ASN A 87 -10.21 -0.89 0.29
C ASN A 87 -9.48 -2.23 0.33
N LEU A 88 -8.18 -2.24 0.69
CA LEU A 88 -7.36 -3.44 0.63
C LEU A 88 -7.61 -4.34 1.84
N TRP A 89 -7.33 -3.86 3.06
CA TRP A 89 -7.46 -4.62 4.30
C TRP A 89 -7.61 -3.75 5.54
N ASP A 90 -7.95 -4.39 6.65
CA ASP A 90 -7.93 -3.76 7.97
C ASP A 90 -6.59 -4.05 8.64
N VAL A 91 -5.93 -3.00 9.09
CA VAL A 91 -4.65 -3.06 9.78
C VAL A 91 -4.87 -2.75 11.25
N THR A 92 -4.46 -3.66 12.13
CA THR A 92 -4.50 -3.48 13.58
C THR A 92 -3.10 -3.23 14.11
N ARG A 93 -2.89 -2.08 14.75
CA ARG A 93 -1.62 -1.74 15.39
C ARG A 93 -1.42 -2.57 16.66
N HIS A 94 -0.28 -3.22 16.78
CA HIS A 94 0.01 -4.09 17.94
C HIS A 94 0.04 -3.31 19.26
N SER A 95 0.65 -2.13 19.28
CA SER A 95 0.86 -1.35 20.51
C SER A 95 -0.41 -0.75 21.12
N THR A 96 -1.43 -0.47 20.31
CA THR A 96 -2.65 0.22 20.75
C THR A 96 -3.93 -0.59 20.55
N GLY A 97 -3.87 -1.64 19.73
CA GLY A 97 -5.06 -2.39 19.31
C GLY A 97 -5.99 -1.62 18.37
N SER A 98 -5.62 -0.39 17.97
CA SER A 98 -6.44 0.39 17.03
C SER A 98 -6.38 -0.19 15.64
N SER A 99 -7.53 -0.24 14.96
CA SER A 99 -7.64 -0.71 13.58
C SER A 99 -8.05 0.42 12.64
N ARG A 100 -7.61 0.33 11.39
CA ARG A 100 -8.04 1.20 10.32
C ARG A 100 -8.09 0.44 9.00
N ARG A 101 -8.91 0.92 8.08
CA ARG A 101 -8.87 0.48 6.69
C ARG A 101 -7.64 1.09 6.02
N GLU A 102 -6.90 0.28 5.28
CA GLU A 102 -5.63 0.70 4.69
C GLU A 102 -5.42 0.06 3.32
N GLY A 103 -4.60 0.72 2.49
CA GLY A 103 -4.18 0.24 1.19
C GLY A 103 -5.22 0.35 0.08
N TYR A 104 -4.76 0.22 -1.14
CA TYR A 104 -5.57 0.34 -2.35
C TYR A 104 -5.49 -0.93 -3.19
N ARG A 105 -6.65 -1.42 -3.63
CA ARG A 105 -6.78 -2.65 -4.39
C ARG A 105 -7.59 -2.43 -5.67
N THR A 106 -7.09 -3.01 -6.77
CA THR A 106 -7.87 -3.31 -7.97
C THR A 106 -7.76 -4.80 -8.32
N ALA A 107 -8.27 -5.21 -9.47
CA ALA A 107 -8.19 -6.61 -9.90
C ALA A 107 -6.74 -7.14 -10.00
N ASN A 108 -5.78 -6.28 -10.32
CA ASN A 108 -4.38 -6.66 -10.54
C ASN A 108 -3.38 -5.87 -9.69
N LEU A 109 -3.85 -5.00 -8.80
CA LEU A 109 -2.98 -4.16 -7.97
C LEU A 109 -3.30 -4.33 -6.50
N HIS A 110 -2.26 -4.47 -5.69
CA HIS A 110 -2.28 -4.30 -4.23
C HIS A 110 -1.19 -3.32 -3.85
N ALA A 111 -1.56 -2.18 -3.27
CA ALA A 111 -0.65 -1.14 -2.83
C ALA A 111 -0.94 -0.77 -1.37
N SER A 112 0.06 -0.76 -0.51
CA SER A 112 -0.08 -0.57 0.94
C SER A 112 1.12 0.15 1.53
N TYR A 113 0.94 0.81 2.66
CA TYR A 113 2.06 1.28 3.49
C TYR A 113 2.69 0.17 4.32
N VAL A 114 1.96 -0.91 4.57
CA VAL A 114 2.43 -2.01 5.41
C VAL A 114 3.49 -2.83 4.69
N HIS A 115 4.61 -3.06 5.37
CA HIS A 115 5.61 -4.04 4.99
C HIS A 115 5.22 -5.39 5.58
N LEU A 116 4.85 -6.35 4.74
CA LEU A 116 4.44 -7.67 5.19
C LEU A 116 5.64 -8.55 5.56
N TYR A 117 5.44 -9.40 6.56
CA TYR A 117 6.37 -10.49 6.83
C TYR A 117 6.15 -11.61 5.81
N PHE A 118 6.90 -11.61 4.73
CA PHE A 118 6.71 -12.48 3.57
C PHE A 118 6.63 -13.98 3.86
N PRO A 119 7.38 -14.55 4.82
CA PRO A 119 7.20 -15.96 5.14
C PRO A 119 5.76 -16.34 5.52
N GLN A 120 5.03 -15.43 6.17
CA GLN A 120 3.60 -15.62 6.47
C GLN A 120 2.70 -15.16 5.33
N ALA A 121 3.13 -14.17 4.56
CA ALA A 121 2.37 -13.59 3.47
C ALA A 121 2.49 -14.34 2.13
N ALA A 122 3.30 -15.38 2.04
CA ALA A 122 3.53 -16.10 0.80
C ALA A 122 2.24 -16.56 0.07
N PRO A 123 1.20 -17.07 0.74
CA PRO A 123 -0.05 -17.41 0.08
C PRO A 123 -0.73 -16.19 -0.56
N LEU A 124 -0.77 -15.06 0.16
CA LEU A 124 -1.32 -13.79 -0.36
C LEU A 124 -0.54 -13.32 -1.59
N ILE A 125 0.79 -13.30 -1.50
CA ILE A 125 1.63 -12.83 -2.62
C ILE A 125 1.43 -13.70 -3.85
N ARG A 126 1.30 -15.01 -3.69
CA ARG A 126 0.98 -15.91 -4.79
C ARG A 126 -0.40 -15.62 -5.40
N GLU A 127 -1.40 -15.35 -4.57
CA GLU A 127 -2.74 -14.96 -5.02
C GLU A 127 -2.69 -13.66 -5.82
N VAL A 128 -2.01 -12.62 -5.28
CA VAL A 128 -1.85 -11.31 -5.95
C VAL A 128 -1.15 -11.44 -7.29
N LEU A 129 -0.12 -12.25 -7.35
CA LEU A 129 0.68 -12.46 -8.57
C LEU A 129 0.07 -13.53 -9.50
N HIS A 130 -1.12 -14.05 -9.19
CA HIS A 130 -1.78 -15.10 -9.96
C HIS A 130 -0.91 -16.36 -10.15
N LEU A 131 -0.10 -16.69 -9.14
CA LEU A 131 0.77 -17.87 -9.14
C LEU A 131 0.11 -19.12 -8.55
N LEU A 132 -1.13 -19.00 -8.07
CA LEU A 132 -1.95 -20.12 -7.63
C LEU A 132 -2.88 -20.53 -8.78
N PRO A 133 -3.11 -21.83 -8.98
CA PRO A 133 -4.16 -22.28 -9.88
C PRO A 133 -5.51 -21.73 -9.38
N SER A 134 -6.28 -21.27 -10.32
CA SER A 134 -7.65 -20.76 -10.12
C SER A 134 -8.58 -21.86 -9.56
#